data_de7d2141541962d867192faa6e255589
#
_entry.id   de7d2141541962d867192faa6e255589
#
_cell.length_a   1.000
_cell.length_b   1.000
_cell.length_c   1.000
_cell.angle_alpha   90.00
_cell.angle_beta   90.00
_cell.angle_gamma   90.00
#
_symmetry.space_group_name_H-M   'P 1'
#
loop_
_entity.id
_entity.type
_entity.pdbx_description
1 polymer ?
#
loop_
_entity_poly.entity_id
_entity_poly.type
_entity_poly.pdbx_seq_one_letter_code
_entity_poly.pdbx_strand_id
1 'polypeptide(L)'
;MSRPLNFIFISPYFPHTYWHFCDRLHQNGVNVLGIGDAPYDSLEQPLKNALTEYYRVNSLENYDEVYRAVAFFAFRYGKPDWLESNNEYLLEQDARLRTAFHITTGVQEDEIEEWKKKSSMKPHYAAAGIPTARCHHVTDREDALSFIENCGGYPVIAKPDVGVGAANTWKLENDADLDEFFAVKPDVPYLLEEFVTGDIYSYDAIADSNGDPLFESNGVFPPSIADVVNQDLDLSYYVEARVPDALRAMGRRAIKAFGVRSRFVHMEFFRLTKARKGLGEVGDFVGLEVNMRPAGGYTPDMMNFAHSTDVYKIWADMITADRRLLPESGDDHWCVYVGRKTWHPYVHSHEDIMAKYGADIAMCEEMPQIMWATMGKQMYMAHARSEAAVHEFISYITERSE
;
A
#
# COMPACT_ATOMS: atom_id res chain seq x y z
N MET A 1 -6.96 -29.64 23.59
CA MET A 1 -7.17 -28.43 22.75
C MET A 1 -5.80 -27.79 22.57
N SER A 2 -5.42 -27.39 21.35
CA SER A 2 -4.21 -26.60 21.13
C SER A 2 -4.37 -25.24 21.85
N ARG A 3 -3.28 -24.64 22.34
CA ARG A 3 -3.32 -23.29 22.89
C ARG A 3 -3.74 -22.29 21.79
N PRO A 4 -4.34 -21.15 22.17
CA PRO A 4 -4.54 -20.04 21.24
C PRO A 4 -3.22 -19.60 20.61
N LEU A 5 -3.26 -19.14 19.36
CA LEU A 5 -2.09 -18.50 18.73
C LEU A 5 -1.79 -17.17 19.43
N ASN A 6 -0.51 -16.85 19.60
CA ASN A 6 -0.05 -15.57 20.11
C ASN A 6 0.40 -14.71 18.93
N PHE A 7 -0.34 -13.67 18.61
CA PHE A 7 -0.04 -12.73 17.52
C PHE A 7 0.40 -11.39 18.11
N ILE A 8 1.60 -10.93 17.80
CA ILE A 8 2.07 -9.59 18.13
C ILE A 8 1.75 -8.66 16.97
N PHE A 9 0.89 -7.66 17.22
CA PHE A 9 0.56 -6.62 16.25
C PHE A 9 1.24 -5.30 16.65
N ILE A 10 2.18 -4.81 15.81
CA ILE A 10 2.91 -3.56 16.04
C ILE A 10 2.14 -2.42 15.37
N SER A 11 1.94 -1.29 16.08
CA SER A 11 1.15 -0.15 15.61
C SER A 11 -0.31 -0.47 15.24
N PRO A 12 -1.10 -1.07 16.13
CA PRO A 12 -2.46 -1.54 15.81
C PRO A 12 -3.49 -0.41 15.61
N TYR A 13 -3.13 0.84 15.86
CA TYR A 13 -3.98 2.03 15.74
C TYR A 13 -3.66 2.91 14.53
N PHE A 14 -2.61 2.59 13.77
CA PHE A 14 -2.21 3.36 12.59
C PHE A 14 -1.74 2.44 11.44
N PRO A 15 -2.30 2.59 10.22
CA PRO A 15 -3.47 3.42 9.84
C PRO A 15 -4.71 3.22 10.70
N HIS A 16 -5.60 4.23 10.70
CA HIS A 16 -6.79 4.27 11.55
C HIS A 16 -7.65 2.99 11.47
N THR A 17 -7.74 2.35 10.31
CA THR A 17 -8.56 1.15 10.06
C THR A 17 -7.89 -0.17 10.51
N TYR A 18 -6.62 -0.15 10.97
CA TYR A 18 -5.87 -1.39 11.27
C TYR A 18 -6.38 -2.15 12.51
N TRP A 19 -7.18 -1.51 13.36
CA TRP A 19 -7.86 -2.21 14.43
C TRP A 19 -8.77 -3.34 13.92
N HIS A 20 -9.25 -3.27 12.68
CA HIS A 20 -10.03 -4.33 12.05
C HIS A 20 -9.23 -5.64 11.92
N PHE A 21 -7.94 -5.58 11.61
CA PHE A 21 -7.08 -6.78 11.61
C PHE A 21 -7.04 -7.42 13.00
N CYS A 22 -6.86 -6.60 14.04
CA CYS A 22 -6.87 -7.07 15.43
C CYS A 22 -8.21 -7.69 15.83
N ASP A 23 -9.31 -7.05 15.47
CA ASP A 23 -10.66 -7.54 15.78
C ASP A 23 -10.95 -8.88 15.09
N ARG A 24 -10.60 -9.05 13.84
CA ARG A 24 -10.81 -10.32 13.12
C ARG A 24 -9.91 -11.46 13.62
N LEU A 25 -8.68 -11.16 14.05
CA LEU A 25 -7.83 -12.12 14.76
C LEU A 25 -8.45 -12.53 16.09
N HIS A 26 -8.94 -11.57 16.87
CA HIS A 26 -9.63 -11.84 18.14
C HIS A 26 -10.86 -12.73 17.95
N GLN A 27 -11.69 -12.43 16.94
CA GLN A 27 -12.85 -13.26 16.56
C GLN A 27 -12.46 -14.71 16.19
N ASN A 28 -11.26 -14.90 15.64
CA ASN A 28 -10.70 -16.22 15.33
C ASN A 28 -10.05 -16.90 16.57
N GLY A 29 -10.18 -16.33 17.77
CA GLY A 29 -9.66 -16.90 19.01
C GLY A 29 -8.16 -16.74 19.21
N VAL A 30 -7.53 -15.76 18.56
CA VAL A 30 -6.12 -15.43 18.69
C VAL A 30 -5.88 -14.52 19.90
N ASN A 31 -4.81 -14.72 20.64
CA ASN A 31 -4.31 -13.74 21.61
C ASN A 31 -3.65 -12.60 20.86
N VAL A 32 -4.31 -11.47 20.72
CA VAL A 32 -3.81 -10.28 20.01
C VAL A 32 -3.05 -9.40 20.99
N LEU A 33 -1.72 -9.33 20.84
CA LEU A 33 -0.79 -8.63 21.72
C LEU A 33 -0.29 -7.36 21.02
N GLY A 34 -0.85 -6.21 21.38
CA GLY A 34 -0.56 -4.93 20.74
C GLY A 34 0.71 -4.28 21.30
N ILE A 35 1.61 -3.78 20.42
CA ILE A 35 2.72 -2.89 20.78
C ILE A 35 2.53 -1.55 20.08
N GLY A 36 2.61 -0.45 20.82
CA GLY A 36 2.51 0.88 20.24
C GLY A 36 3.06 1.98 21.14
N ASP A 37 3.23 3.18 20.61
CA ASP A 37 3.71 4.36 21.35
C ASP A 37 2.58 5.30 21.81
N ALA A 38 1.35 5.11 21.27
CA ALA A 38 0.19 5.84 21.73
C ALA A 38 -0.18 5.46 23.17
N PRO A 39 -0.63 6.42 24.01
CA PRO A 39 -1.19 6.11 25.32
C PRO A 39 -2.41 5.19 25.21
N TYR A 40 -2.53 4.18 26.10
CA TYR A 40 -3.67 3.26 26.08
C TYR A 40 -5.02 3.97 26.13
N ASP A 41 -5.13 5.05 26.94
CA ASP A 41 -6.38 5.80 27.08
C ASP A 41 -6.81 6.51 25.81
N SER A 42 -5.88 6.84 24.90
CA SER A 42 -6.14 7.46 23.60
C SER A 42 -6.56 6.46 22.51
N LEU A 43 -6.40 5.16 22.75
CA LEU A 43 -6.84 4.14 21.81
C LEU A 43 -8.37 4.10 21.73
N GLU A 44 -8.88 3.83 20.55
CA GLU A 44 -10.32 3.67 20.34
C GLU A 44 -10.87 2.42 21.04
N GLN A 45 -12.13 2.48 21.45
CA GLN A 45 -12.75 1.39 22.18
C GLN A 45 -12.81 0.08 21.37
N PRO A 46 -13.07 0.07 20.05
CA PRO A 46 -13.02 -1.15 19.26
C PRO A 46 -11.65 -1.84 19.30
N LEU A 47 -10.57 -1.07 19.20
CA LEU A 47 -9.22 -1.62 19.32
C LEU A 47 -8.96 -2.18 20.73
N LYS A 48 -9.33 -1.45 21.78
CA LYS A 48 -9.20 -1.94 23.17
C LYS A 48 -9.90 -3.27 23.38
N ASN A 49 -11.07 -3.45 22.77
CA ASN A 49 -11.84 -4.69 22.86
C ASN A 49 -11.21 -5.85 22.07
N ALA A 50 -10.48 -5.55 20.99
CA ALA A 50 -9.82 -6.53 20.14
C ALA A 50 -8.49 -7.03 20.71
N LEU A 51 -7.84 -6.23 21.57
CA LEU A 51 -6.55 -6.59 22.14
C LEU A 51 -6.69 -7.46 23.40
N THR A 52 -5.89 -8.52 23.49
CA THR A 52 -5.72 -9.29 24.72
C THR A 52 -4.88 -8.50 25.74
N GLU A 53 -3.84 -7.82 25.29
CA GLU A 53 -3.01 -6.92 26.09
C GLU A 53 -2.34 -5.89 25.18
N TYR A 54 -2.00 -4.72 25.73
CA TYR A 54 -1.28 -3.66 25.05
C TYR A 54 -0.03 -3.26 25.84
N TYR A 55 1.12 -3.24 25.15
CA TYR A 55 2.38 -2.77 25.72
C TYR A 55 2.76 -1.43 25.07
N ARG A 56 2.86 -0.37 25.87
CA ARG A 56 3.29 0.93 25.39
C ARG A 56 4.81 1.05 25.43
N VAL A 57 5.41 1.45 24.29
CA VAL A 57 6.80 1.90 24.17
C VAL A 57 6.85 3.42 24.08
N ASN A 58 8.02 4.06 24.19
CA ASN A 58 8.14 5.51 23.98
C ASN A 58 8.22 5.87 22.49
N SER A 59 8.83 5.00 21.68
CA SER A 59 8.90 5.16 20.23
C SER A 59 8.96 3.78 19.57
N LEU A 60 8.14 3.61 18.53
CA LEU A 60 8.18 2.41 17.67
C LEU A 60 9.46 2.34 16.81
N GLU A 61 10.19 3.44 16.63
CA GLU A 61 11.48 3.47 15.95
C GLU A 61 12.63 2.97 16.83
N ASN A 62 12.40 2.87 18.14
CA ASN A 62 13.39 2.35 19.08
C ASN A 62 13.32 0.81 19.14
N TYR A 63 14.17 0.16 18.35
CA TYR A 63 14.22 -1.30 18.28
C TYR A 63 14.35 -1.97 19.65
N ASP A 64 15.19 -1.46 20.55
CA ASP A 64 15.44 -2.06 21.87
C ASP A 64 14.18 -2.01 22.76
N GLU A 65 13.38 -0.95 22.66
CA GLU A 65 12.12 -0.87 23.42
C GLU A 65 11.09 -1.87 22.88
N VAL A 66 10.95 -1.97 21.55
CA VAL A 66 10.04 -2.94 20.92
C VAL A 66 10.49 -4.37 21.19
N TYR A 67 11.81 -4.65 21.12
CA TYR A 67 12.37 -5.96 21.47
C TYR A 67 12.01 -6.38 22.92
N ARG A 68 12.12 -5.45 23.89
CA ARG A 68 11.72 -5.72 25.29
C ARG A 68 10.23 -5.97 25.44
N ALA A 69 9.40 -5.28 24.66
CA ALA A 69 7.95 -5.50 24.63
C ALA A 69 7.62 -6.92 24.09
N VAL A 70 8.29 -7.35 23.01
CA VAL A 70 8.16 -8.73 22.49
C VAL A 70 8.63 -9.76 23.53
N ALA A 71 9.77 -9.51 24.21
CA ALA A 71 10.27 -10.38 25.26
C ALA A 71 9.29 -10.48 26.45
N PHE A 72 8.67 -9.36 26.84
CA PHE A 72 7.64 -9.35 27.89
C PHE A 72 6.45 -10.23 27.49
N PHE A 73 5.94 -10.11 26.27
CA PHE A 73 4.84 -10.95 25.80
C PHE A 73 5.24 -12.42 25.69
N ALA A 74 6.45 -12.71 25.21
CA ALA A 74 6.97 -14.07 25.16
C ALA A 74 7.07 -14.72 26.56
N PHE A 75 7.48 -13.95 27.57
CA PHE A 75 7.49 -14.41 28.96
C PHE A 75 6.08 -14.67 29.52
N ARG A 76 5.12 -13.78 29.22
CA ARG A 76 3.79 -13.80 29.81
C ARG A 76 2.84 -14.80 29.14
N TYR A 77 2.90 -14.90 27.79
CA TYR A 77 1.96 -15.70 26.97
C TYR A 77 2.61 -16.92 26.33
N GLY A 78 3.91 -17.07 26.47
CA GLY A 78 4.70 -18.07 25.75
C GLY A 78 5.16 -17.56 24.39
N LYS A 79 5.80 -18.46 23.60
CA LYS A 79 6.37 -18.10 22.28
C LYS A 79 5.33 -17.44 21.40
N PRO A 80 5.64 -16.26 20.81
CA PRO A 80 4.82 -15.69 19.75
C PRO A 80 4.80 -16.60 18.52
N ASP A 81 3.65 -16.80 17.92
CA ASP A 81 3.48 -17.57 16.68
C ASP A 81 3.59 -16.66 15.45
N TRP A 82 3.18 -15.38 15.59
CA TRP A 82 3.21 -14.37 14.54
C TRP A 82 3.63 -13.02 15.12
N LEU A 83 4.26 -12.21 14.26
CA LEU A 83 4.54 -10.80 14.50
C LEU A 83 4.40 -10.05 13.18
N GLU A 84 3.59 -8.98 13.14
CA GLU A 84 3.37 -8.17 11.95
C GLU A 84 2.91 -6.77 12.34
N SER A 85 3.28 -5.78 11.54
CA SER A 85 2.74 -4.41 11.61
C SER A 85 1.82 -4.08 10.44
N ASN A 86 1.95 -4.79 9.32
CA ASN A 86 1.36 -4.43 8.04
C ASN A 86 1.75 -3.00 7.58
N ASN A 87 2.88 -2.48 8.03
CA ASN A 87 3.31 -1.11 7.80
C ASN A 87 4.70 -1.06 7.16
N GLU A 88 4.82 -0.36 6.03
CA GLU A 88 6.05 -0.26 5.24
C GLU A 88 7.27 0.22 6.05
N TYR A 89 7.07 1.18 6.95
CA TYR A 89 8.13 1.73 7.78
C TYR A 89 8.69 0.72 8.79
N LEU A 90 7.89 -0.26 9.18
CA LEU A 90 8.23 -1.22 10.25
C LEU A 90 8.64 -2.60 9.73
N LEU A 91 8.50 -2.88 8.42
CA LEU A 91 8.77 -4.21 7.84
C LEU A 91 10.16 -4.77 8.17
N GLU A 92 11.20 -3.92 8.15
CA GLU A 92 12.56 -4.34 8.49
C GLU A 92 12.69 -4.67 9.98
N GLN A 93 12.12 -3.83 10.85
CA GLN A 93 12.08 -4.10 12.28
C GLN A 93 11.30 -5.37 12.59
N ASP A 94 10.16 -5.57 11.92
CA ASP A 94 9.34 -6.80 12.06
C ASP A 94 10.16 -8.04 11.69
N ALA A 95 10.90 -8.00 10.57
CA ALA A 95 11.75 -9.11 10.13
C ALA A 95 12.87 -9.41 11.14
N ARG A 96 13.57 -8.37 11.63
CA ARG A 96 14.60 -8.50 12.67
C ARG A 96 14.06 -9.11 13.97
N LEU A 97 12.88 -8.68 14.42
CA LEU A 97 12.21 -9.22 15.60
C LEU A 97 11.81 -10.69 15.40
N ARG A 98 11.28 -11.05 14.22
CA ARG A 98 10.96 -12.46 13.91
C ARG A 98 12.19 -13.34 14.00
N THR A 99 13.30 -12.94 13.39
CA THR A 99 14.57 -13.65 13.46
C THR A 99 15.05 -13.78 14.91
N ALA A 100 15.09 -12.68 15.67
CA ALA A 100 15.57 -12.66 17.05
C ALA A 100 14.74 -13.56 18.00
N PHE A 101 13.44 -13.68 17.79
CA PHE A 101 12.54 -14.50 18.60
C PHE A 101 12.19 -15.86 17.98
N HIS A 102 12.87 -16.24 16.88
CA HIS A 102 12.62 -17.47 16.14
C HIS A 102 11.15 -17.66 15.73
N ILE A 103 10.48 -16.56 15.34
CA ILE A 103 9.15 -16.57 14.77
C ILE A 103 9.32 -16.89 13.28
N THR A 104 8.97 -18.11 12.89
CA THR A 104 9.24 -18.63 11.53
C THR A 104 8.15 -18.28 10.51
N THR A 105 7.09 -17.64 10.95
CA THR A 105 6.03 -17.10 10.08
C THR A 105 6.41 -15.70 9.61
N GLY A 106 6.21 -15.41 8.32
CA GLY A 106 6.60 -14.13 7.72
C GLY A 106 8.07 -14.04 7.34
N VAL A 107 8.46 -12.91 6.76
CA VAL A 107 9.80 -12.63 6.23
C VAL A 107 10.83 -12.47 7.33
N GLN A 108 12.02 -13.02 7.13
CA GLN A 108 13.15 -12.96 8.05
C GLN A 108 14.09 -11.80 7.70
N GLU A 109 15.04 -11.51 8.60
CA GLU A 109 15.98 -10.38 8.46
C GLU A 109 16.86 -10.49 7.21
N ASP A 110 17.27 -11.68 6.83
CA ASP A 110 18.10 -11.93 5.66
C ASP A 110 17.35 -11.85 4.31
N GLU A 111 16.02 -11.89 4.34
CA GLU A 111 15.16 -11.82 3.15
C GLU A 111 14.63 -10.38 2.87
N ILE A 112 14.53 -9.53 3.91
CA ILE A 112 13.73 -8.27 3.82
C ILE A 112 14.34 -7.24 2.86
N GLU A 113 15.66 -7.24 2.68
CA GLU A 113 16.34 -6.29 1.81
C GLU A 113 15.87 -6.39 0.35
N GLU A 114 15.66 -7.62 -0.13
CA GLU A 114 15.17 -7.89 -1.49
C GLU A 114 13.76 -7.34 -1.73
N TRP A 115 12.98 -7.16 -0.67
CA TRP A 115 11.61 -6.66 -0.76
C TRP A 115 11.49 -5.15 -0.58
N LYS A 116 12.52 -4.48 -0.05
CA LYS A 116 12.50 -3.03 0.21
C LYS A 116 13.25 -2.21 -0.83
N LYS A 117 14.30 -2.77 -1.44
CA LYS A 117 15.10 -2.06 -2.45
C LYS A 117 14.44 -2.17 -3.82
N LYS A 118 14.13 -1.03 -4.43
CA LYS A 118 13.56 -0.94 -5.78
C LYS A 118 14.46 -1.58 -6.84
N SER A 119 15.78 -1.43 -6.69
CA SER A 119 16.76 -2.11 -7.54
C SER A 119 16.71 -3.63 -7.43
N SER A 120 16.51 -4.17 -6.21
CA SER A 120 16.41 -5.61 -5.95
C SER A 120 15.11 -6.22 -6.49
N MET A 121 14.06 -5.44 -6.71
CA MET A 121 12.80 -5.92 -7.29
C MET A 121 12.92 -6.28 -8.77
N LYS A 122 13.82 -5.62 -9.52
CA LYS A 122 13.95 -5.81 -10.98
C LYS A 122 14.30 -7.25 -11.41
N PRO A 123 15.23 -7.97 -10.75
CA PRO A 123 15.47 -9.38 -11.04
C PRO A 123 14.25 -10.29 -10.86
N HIS A 124 13.43 -10.04 -9.83
CA HIS A 124 12.20 -10.82 -9.59
C HIS A 124 11.17 -10.59 -10.70
N TYR A 125 10.97 -9.34 -11.12
CA TYR A 125 10.12 -9.04 -12.27
C TYR A 125 10.63 -9.71 -13.56
N ALA A 126 11.95 -9.66 -13.80
CA ALA A 126 12.55 -10.31 -14.97
C ALA A 126 12.34 -11.82 -14.93
N ALA A 127 12.50 -12.48 -13.78
CA ALA A 127 12.23 -13.91 -13.59
C ALA A 127 10.75 -14.27 -13.83
N ALA A 128 9.83 -13.35 -13.54
CA ALA A 128 8.40 -13.48 -13.82
C ALA A 128 8.05 -13.19 -15.30
N GLY A 129 9.00 -12.76 -16.13
CA GLY A 129 8.74 -12.29 -17.50
C GLY A 129 7.88 -11.03 -17.54
N ILE A 130 8.04 -10.15 -16.55
CA ILE A 130 7.33 -8.88 -16.43
C ILE A 130 8.28 -7.76 -16.83
N PRO A 131 7.94 -6.94 -17.85
CA PRO A 131 8.77 -5.79 -18.23
C PRO A 131 8.76 -4.75 -17.11
N THR A 132 9.89 -4.07 -16.92
CA THR A 132 10.03 -2.94 -15.98
C THR A 132 10.84 -1.83 -16.62
N ALA A 133 10.66 -0.60 -16.15
CA ALA A 133 11.51 0.52 -16.52
C ALA A 133 12.99 0.16 -16.32
N ARG A 134 13.85 0.53 -17.26
CA ARG A 134 15.30 0.44 -17.08
C ARG A 134 15.70 1.31 -15.91
N CYS A 135 16.59 0.83 -15.09
CA CYS A 135 17.08 1.58 -13.93
C CYS A 135 18.60 1.46 -13.80
N HIS A 136 19.20 2.45 -13.13
CA HIS A 136 20.62 2.53 -12.88
C HIS A 136 20.89 3.24 -11.56
N HIS A 137 21.81 2.70 -10.75
CA HIS A 137 22.32 3.41 -9.58
C HIS A 137 23.21 4.56 -10.05
N VAL A 138 22.79 5.77 -9.76
CA VAL A 138 23.53 6.96 -10.19
C VAL A 138 24.59 7.33 -9.15
N THR A 139 25.83 7.54 -9.63
CA THR A 139 26.97 7.94 -8.79
C THR A 139 27.26 9.43 -8.89
N ASP A 140 27.26 9.95 -10.10
CA ASP A 140 27.56 11.35 -10.40
C ASP A 140 26.84 11.82 -11.67
N ARG A 141 27.05 13.07 -12.05
CA ARG A 141 26.40 13.71 -13.18
C ARG A 141 26.77 13.07 -14.54
N GLU A 142 28.02 12.66 -14.71
CA GLU A 142 28.50 12.08 -16.00
C GLU A 142 27.88 10.69 -16.20
N ASP A 143 27.84 9.89 -15.13
CA ASP A 143 27.17 8.60 -15.10
C ASP A 143 25.65 8.74 -15.39
N ALA A 144 25.01 9.76 -14.79
CA ALA A 144 23.59 10.08 -15.04
C ALA A 144 23.34 10.41 -16.51
N LEU A 145 24.16 11.26 -17.14
CA LEU A 145 24.02 11.63 -18.54
C LEU A 145 24.19 10.43 -19.46
N SER A 146 25.14 9.54 -19.16
CA SER A 146 25.32 8.30 -19.91
C SER A 146 24.07 7.40 -19.87
N PHE A 147 23.45 7.28 -18.70
CA PHE A 147 22.19 6.53 -18.57
C PHE A 147 21.04 7.20 -19.34
N ILE A 148 20.90 8.53 -19.24
CA ILE A 148 19.85 9.31 -19.92
C ILE A 148 19.97 9.12 -21.45
N GLU A 149 21.19 9.20 -22.01
CA GLU A 149 21.42 8.97 -23.43
C GLU A 149 21.01 7.53 -23.82
N ASN A 150 21.39 6.54 -23.03
CA ASN A 150 21.03 5.13 -23.25
C ASN A 150 19.50 4.89 -23.17
N CYS A 151 18.77 5.72 -22.43
CA CYS A 151 17.31 5.69 -22.35
C CYS A 151 16.61 6.41 -23.52
N GLY A 152 17.37 7.10 -24.37
CA GLY A 152 16.83 7.87 -25.49
C GLY A 152 16.49 9.32 -25.13
N GLY A 153 17.10 9.85 -24.06
CA GLY A 153 16.95 11.21 -23.60
C GLY A 153 15.97 11.37 -22.43
N TYR A 154 15.74 12.62 -22.10
CA TYR A 154 14.76 13.01 -21.08
C TYR A 154 13.30 12.78 -21.53
N PRO A 155 12.32 12.73 -20.58
CA PRO A 155 12.51 12.77 -19.14
C PRO A 155 12.99 11.44 -18.55
N VAL A 156 13.59 11.51 -17.35
CA VAL A 156 13.88 10.36 -16.49
C VAL A 156 13.40 10.63 -15.07
N ILE A 157 13.23 9.58 -14.28
CA ILE A 157 12.86 9.68 -12.87
C ILE A 157 14.10 9.40 -12.00
N ALA A 158 14.38 10.29 -11.04
CA ALA A 158 15.33 10.05 -9.97
C ALA A 158 14.57 9.78 -8.67
N LYS A 159 14.85 8.65 -8.01
CA LYS A 159 14.19 8.26 -6.75
C LYS A 159 15.15 7.52 -5.82
N PRO A 160 14.97 7.64 -4.47
CA PRO A 160 15.73 6.82 -3.53
C PRO A 160 15.50 5.33 -3.78
N ASP A 161 16.53 4.49 -3.64
CA ASP A 161 16.41 3.04 -3.78
C ASP A 161 15.52 2.44 -2.69
N VAL A 162 15.52 3.05 -1.50
CA VAL A 162 14.62 2.71 -0.38
C VAL A 162 13.80 3.95 -0.02
N GLY A 163 12.48 3.82 0.06
CA GLY A 163 11.57 4.92 0.41
C GLY A 163 10.12 4.57 0.08
N VAL A 164 9.18 5.36 0.60
CA VAL A 164 7.73 5.16 0.46
C VAL A 164 7.04 6.42 -0.03
N GLY A 165 5.90 6.27 -0.71
CA GLY A 165 4.99 7.36 -1.02
C GLY A 165 5.56 8.42 -1.98
N ALA A 166 6.42 8.04 -2.91
CA ALA A 166 7.07 8.95 -3.86
C ALA A 166 7.90 10.09 -3.22
N ALA A 167 8.21 10.01 -1.92
CA ALA A 167 9.03 11.00 -1.23
C ALA A 167 10.42 11.12 -1.88
N ASN A 168 10.87 12.36 -2.10
CA ASN A 168 12.14 12.66 -2.75
C ASN A 168 12.29 12.07 -4.17
N THR A 169 11.17 11.89 -4.87
CA THR A 169 11.15 11.48 -6.29
C THR A 169 11.13 12.72 -7.18
N TRP A 170 12.02 12.75 -8.18
CA TRP A 170 12.21 13.86 -9.11
C TRP A 170 11.94 13.40 -10.54
N LYS A 171 11.18 14.19 -11.28
CA LYS A 171 11.10 14.08 -12.72
C LYS A 171 12.09 15.07 -13.31
N LEU A 172 13.13 14.55 -13.96
CA LEU A 172 14.15 15.36 -14.59
C LEU A 172 13.82 15.49 -16.09
N GLU A 173 13.60 16.70 -16.55
CA GLU A 173 13.16 16.99 -17.91
C GLU A 173 14.29 17.54 -18.81
N ASN A 174 15.40 17.99 -18.19
CA ASN A 174 16.54 18.61 -18.88
C ASN A 174 17.79 18.62 -17.98
N ASP A 175 18.91 19.11 -18.51
CA ASP A 175 20.18 19.19 -17.79
C ASP A 175 20.15 20.12 -16.58
N ALA A 176 19.32 21.18 -16.59
CA ALA A 176 19.21 22.09 -15.46
C ALA A 176 18.53 21.40 -14.27
N ASP A 177 17.48 20.58 -14.49
CA ASP A 177 16.85 19.78 -13.46
C ASP A 177 17.84 18.75 -12.88
N LEU A 178 18.69 18.18 -13.75
CA LEU A 178 19.73 17.25 -13.31
C LEU A 178 20.77 17.93 -12.42
N ASP A 179 21.19 19.16 -12.78
CA ASP A 179 22.12 19.93 -11.98
C ASP A 179 21.52 20.32 -10.62
N GLU A 180 20.26 20.73 -10.58
CA GLU A 180 19.53 21.02 -9.35
C GLU A 180 19.40 19.77 -8.48
N PHE A 181 19.02 18.62 -9.06
CA PHE A 181 18.95 17.35 -8.36
C PHE A 181 20.25 17.02 -7.62
N PHE A 182 21.40 17.09 -8.31
CA PHE A 182 22.70 16.82 -7.68
C PHE A 182 23.08 17.83 -6.60
N ALA A 183 22.61 19.08 -6.71
CA ALA A 183 22.90 20.12 -5.73
C ALA A 183 22.12 19.92 -4.41
N VAL A 184 20.92 19.33 -4.44
CA VAL A 184 20.01 19.29 -3.29
C VAL A 184 19.60 17.89 -2.84
N LYS A 185 19.91 16.83 -3.63
CA LYS A 185 19.51 15.47 -3.27
C LYS A 185 20.04 15.07 -1.88
N PRO A 186 19.27 14.32 -1.08
CA PRO A 186 19.78 13.68 0.13
C PRO A 186 20.99 12.79 -0.14
N ASP A 187 21.84 12.61 0.85
CA ASP A 187 23.00 11.72 0.79
C ASP A 187 22.59 10.26 1.06
N VAL A 188 21.78 9.71 0.13
CA VAL A 188 21.34 8.34 0.10
C VAL A 188 21.48 7.78 -1.32
N PRO A 189 21.54 6.45 -1.50
CA PRO A 189 21.57 5.84 -2.83
C PRO A 189 20.32 6.21 -3.64
N TYR A 190 20.54 6.70 -4.87
CA TYR A 190 19.49 7.04 -5.81
C TYR A 190 19.54 6.16 -7.06
N LEU A 191 18.36 5.85 -7.57
CA LEU A 191 18.16 5.25 -8.89
C LEU A 191 17.70 6.32 -9.87
N LEU A 192 18.24 6.27 -11.10
CA LEU A 192 17.59 6.83 -12.27
C LEU A 192 16.77 5.73 -12.93
N GLU A 193 15.55 6.05 -13.35
CA GLU A 193 14.68 5.17 -14.14
C GLU A 193 14.24 5.87 -15.42
N GLU A 194 14.10 5.10 -16.51
CA GLU A 194 13.46 5.63 -17.70
C GLU A 194 12.00 6.01 -17.37
N PHE A 195 11.55 7.13 -17.94
CA PHE A 195 10.17 7.59 -17.75
C PHE A 195 9.18 6.71 -18.51
N VAL A 196 8.19 6.18 -17.79
CA VAL A 196 7.10 5.38 -18.35
C VAL A 196 5.83 6.22 -18.38
N THR A 197 5.19 6.29 -19.56
CA THR A 197 3.92 7.00 -19.73
C THR A 197 2.77 5.99 -19.59
N GLY A 198 2.02 6.08 -18.51
CA GLY A 198 0.92 5.16 -18.20
C GLY A 198 0.17 5.54 -16.94
N ASP A 199 -1.00 4.96 -16.76
CA ASP A 199 -1.80 5.08 -15.56
C ASP A 199 -1.33 4.06 -14.53
N ILE A 200 -1.34 4.43 -13.24
CA ILE A 200 -0.95 3.53 -12.16
C ILE A 200 -2.14 2.63 -11.79
N TYR A 201 -1.90 1.34 -11.86
CA TYR A 201 -2.78 0.28 -11.40
C TYR A 201 -2.12 -0.48 -10.26
N SER A 202 -2.88 -0.88 -9.24
CA SER A 202 -2.40 -1.88 -8.29
C SER A 202 -2.95 -3.27 -8.63
N TYR A 203 -2.22 -4.28 -8.21
CA TYR A 203 -2.73 -5.62 -7.99
C TYR A 203 -2.53 -5.93 -6.52
N ASP A 204 -3.63 -6.17 -5.82
CA ASP A 204 -3.68 -6.38 -4.39
C ASP A 204 -4.14 -7.81 -4.11
N ALA A 205 -3.43 -8.52 -3.25
CA ALA A 205 -3.79 -9.90 -2.95
C ALA A 205 -3.48 -10.29 -1.50
N ILE A 206 -4.25 -11.25 -0.99
CA ILE A 206 -3.93 -12.00 0.22
C ILE A 206 -3.52 -13.39 -0.23
N ALA A 207 -2.26 -13.76 -0.01
CA ALA A 207 -1.70 -15.04 -0.41
C ALA A 207 -1.59 -16.00 0.77
N ASP A 208 -1.85 -17.29 0.53
CA ASP A 208 -1.65 -18.36 1.50
C ASP A 208 -0.15 -18.74 1.66
N SER A 209 0.15 -19.79 2.42
CA SER A 209 1.52 -20.27 2.65
C SER A 209 2.20 -20.82 1.40
N ASN A 210 1.45 -21.14 0.35
CA ASN A 210 1.97 -21.59 -0.94
C ASN A 210 2.12 -20.43 -1.93
N GLY A 211 1.68 -19.22 -1.57
CA GLY A 211 1.61 -18.07 -2.45
C GLY A 211 0.46 -18.18 -3.45
N ASP A 212 -0.62 -18.87 -3.10
CA ASP A 212 -1.84 -18.91 -3.89
C ASP A 212 -2.81 -17.83 -3.36
N PRO A 213 -3.39 -17.00 -4.25
CA PRO A 213 -4.27 -15.92 -3.83
C PRO A 213 -5.58 -16.44 -3.22
N LEU A 214 -5.88 -16.03 -1.99
CA LEU A 214 -7.16 -16.23 -1.30
C LEU A 214 -8.14 -15.09 -1.61
N PHE A 215 -7.61 -13.95 -2.01
CA PHE A 215 -8.34 -12.75 -2.42
C PHE A 215 -7.49 -11.96 -3.42
N GLU A 216 -8.13 -11.37 -4.41
CA GLU A 216 -7.50 -10.53 -5.42
C GLU A 216 -8.37 -9.29 -5.69
N SER A 217 -7.74 -8.14 -5.82
CA SER A 217 -8.37 -6.87 -6.18
C SER A 217 -7.40 -6.00 -6.97
N ASN A 218 -7.85 -4.86 -7.47
CA ASN A 218 -6.99 -3.85 -8.06
C ASN A 218 -7.54 -2.45 -7.80
N GLY A 219 -6.61 -1.50 -7.69
CA GLY A 219 -6.91 -0.08 -7.66
C GLY A 219 -6.40 0.63 -8.91
N VAL A 220 -7.00 1.77 -9.24
CA VAL A 220 -6.57 2.67 -10.32
C VAL A 220 -6.40 4.06 -9.73
N PHE A 221 -5.25 4.69 -9.99
CA PHE A 221 -4.81 5.93 -9.35
C PHE A 221 -4.57 7.05 -10.38
N PRO A 222 -5.63 7.69 -10.90
CA PRO A 222 -5.55 8.89 -11.72
C PRO A 222 -5.99 10.14 -10.92
N PRO A 223 -5.16 11.07 -10.51
CA PRO A 223 -3.72 11.20 -10.72
C PRO A 223 -2.87 10.35 -9.75
N SER A 224 -1.57 10.25 -10.02
CA SER A 224 -0.66 9.60 -9.08
C SER A 224 -0.53 10.38 -7.77
N ILE A 225 -0.16 9.71 -6.67
CA ILE A 225 0.10 10.39 -5.39
C ILE A 225 1.17 11.48 -5.53
N ALA A 226 2.19 11.26 -6.38
CA ALA A 226 3.21 12.26 -6.66
C ALA A 226 2.61 13.53 -7.31
N ASP A 227 1.71 13.37 -8.29
CA ASP A 227 1.02 14.50 -8.93
C ASP A 227 0.10 15.23 -7.95
N VAL A 228 -0.62 14.50 -7.10
CA VAL A 228 -1.50 15.09 -6.06
C VAL A 228 -0.71 16.02 -5.13
N VAL A 229 0.48 15.58 -4.70
CA VAL A 229 1.32 16.39 -3.80
C VAL A 229 2.00 17.55 -4.55
N ASN A 230 2.60 17.28 -5.72
CA ASN A 230 3.40 18.26 -6.44
C ASN A 230 2.57 19.36 -7.13
N GLN A 231 1.34 19.04 -7.55
CA GLN A 231 0.46 19.95 -8.27
C GLN A 231 -0.73 20.43 -7.44
N ASP A 232 -0.75 20.08 -6.14
CA ASP A 232 -1.85 20.41 -5.21
C ASP A 232 -3.24 19.98 -5.74
N LEU A 233 -3.31 18.76 -6.29
CA LEU A 233 -4.57 18.19 -6.80
C LEU A 233 -5.38 17.56 -5.66
N ASP A 234 -6.67 17.38 -5.89
CA ASP A 234 -7.51 16.54 -5.06
C ASP A 234 -7.21 15.07 -5.35
N LEU A 235 -7.07 14.26 -4.30
CA LEU A 235 -6.87 12.82 -4.48
C LEU A 235 -8.16 12.15 -4.88
N SER A 236 -8.11 11.40 -5.98
CA SER A 236 -9.16 10.45 -6.34
C SER A 236 -8.53 9.14 -6.80
N TYR A 237 -9.11 8.02 -6.44
CA TYR A 237 -8.75 6.69 -6.93
C TYR A 237 -9.93 5.74 -6.75
N TYR A 238 -9.88 4.59 -7.40
CA TYR A 238 -10.98 3.66 -7.33
C TYR A 238 -10.52 2.20 -7.41
N VAL A 239 -11.33 1.32 -6.86
CA VAL A 239 -11.23 -0.14 -6.98
C VAL A 239 -12.23 -0.59 -8.03
N GLU A 240 -11.75 -1.38 -9.00
CA GLU A 240 -12.60 -1.93 -10.05
C GLU A 240 -13.40 -3.13 -9.54
N ALA A 241 -14.59 -3.34 -10.09
CA ALA A 241 -15.42 -4.51 -9.80
C ALA A 241 -14.73 -5.83 -10.13
N ARG A 242 -13.78 -5.83 -11.09
CA ARG A 242 -13.04 -7.04 -11.50
C ARG A 242 -11.61 -6.69 -11.90
N VAL A 243 -10.67 -7.47 -11.40
CA VAL A 243 -9.28 -7.36 -11.82
C VAL A 243 -9.15 -7.70 -13.31
N PRO A 244 -8.55 -6.84 -14.15
CA PRO A 244 -8.27 -7.15 -15.55
C PRO A 244 -7.47 -8.45 -15.71
N ASP A 245 -7.84 -9.32 -16.64
CA ASP A 245 -7.24 -10.66 -16.77
C ASP A 245 -5.72 -10.60 -17.01
N ALA A 246 -5.24 -9.63 -17.80
CA ALA A 246 -3.81 -9.43 -18.04
C ALA A 246 -3.07 -9.04 -16.75
N LEU A 247 -3.64 -8.13 -15.93
CA LEU A 247 -3.09 -7.70 -14.65
C LEU A 247 -3.09 -8.86 -13.64
N ARG A 248 -4.20 -9.61 -13.56
CA ARG A 248 -4.32 -10.79 -12.70
C ARG A 248 -3.25 -11.83 -13.02
N ALA A 249 -3.08 -12.16 -14.30
CA ALA A 249 -2.07 -13.11 -14.73
C ALA A 249 -0.65 -12.63 -14.40
N MET A 250 -0.39 -11.33 -14.52
CA MET A 250 0.89 -10.72 -14.19
C MET A 250 1.13 -10.70 -12.68
N GLY A 251 0.15 -10.28 -11.89
CA GLY A 251 0.21 -10.24 -10.43
C GLY A 251 0.47 -11.63 -9.82
N ARG A 252 -0.21 -12.67 -10.31
CA ARG A 252 0.02 -14.05 -9.87
C ARG A 252 1.44 -14.55 -10.17
N ARG A 253 2.03 -14.18 -11.34
CA ARG A 253 3.43 -14.48 -11.64
C ARG A 253 4.37 -13.72 -10.71
N ALA A 254 4.08 -12.45 -10.42
CA ALA A 254 4.85 -11.64 -9.50
C ALA A 254 4.82 -12.23 -8.08
N ILE A 255 3.64 -12.62 -7.55
CA ILE A 255 3.53 -13.31 -6.24
C ILE A 255 4.54 -14.48 -6.16
N LYS A 256 4.58 -15.35 -7.18
CA LYS A 256 5.48 -16.52 -7.18
C LYS A 256 6.95 -16.11 -7.28
N ALA A 257 7.29 -15.15 -8.15
CA ALA A 257 8.67 -14.72 -8.36
C ALA A 257 9.25 -13.96 -7.16
N PHE A 258 8.43 -13.20 -6.44
CA PHE A 258 8.82 -12.52 -5.21
C PHE A 258 8.73 -13.42 -3.96
N GLY A 259 8.32 -14.68 -4.10
CA GLY A 259 8.17 -15.58 -2.97
C GLY A 259 7.14 -15.15 -1.94
N VAL A 260 6.12 -14.39 -2.36
CA VAL A 260 5.04 -13.92 -1.46
C VAL A 260 4.30 -15.11 -0.89
N ARG A 261 4.20 -15.17 0.44
CA ARG A 261 3.50 -16.24 1.17
C ARG A 261 2.97 -15.71 2.49
N SER A 262 1.80 -16.19 2.87
CA SER A 262 1.14 -15.89 4.14
C SER A 262 1.09 -14.40 4.45
N ARG A 263 0.63 -13.58 3.46
CA ARG A 263 0.58 -12.13 3.65
C ARG A 263 -0.36 -11.41 2.70
N PHE A 264 -0.70 -10.18 3.08
CA PHE A 264 -1.26 -9.19 2.18
C PHE A 264 -0.11 -8.55 1.38
N VAL A 265 -0.33 -8.32 0.09
CA VAL A 265 0.63 -7.65 -0.80
C VAL A 265 -0.08 -6.62 -1.67
N HIS A 266 0.60 -5.51 -1.90
CA HIS A 266 0.19 -4.42 -2.79
C HIS A 266 1.28 -4.23 -3.85
N MET A 267 0.97 -4.54 -5.10
CA MET A 267 1.88 -4.44 -6.23
C MET A 267 1.41 -3.35 -7.18
N GLU A 268 2.30 -2.48 -7.59
CA GLU A 268 2.00 -1.39 -8.53
C GLU A 268 2.52 -1.69 -9.92
N PHE A 269 1.73 -1.31 -10.92
CA PHE A 269 2.01 -1.45 -12.34
C PHE A 269 1.62 -0.18 -13.09
N PHE A 270 2.35 0.13 -14.15
CA PHE A 270 1.86 1.06 -15.16
C PHE A 270 1.03 0.30 -16.19
N ARG A 271 -0.15 0.81 -16.53
CA ARG A 271 -0.86 0.47 -17.76
C ARG A 271 -0.46 1.49 -18.81
N LEU A 272 0.28 1.07 -19.83
CA LEU A 272 0.84 1.99 -20.82
C LEU A 272 -0.24 2.75 -21.59
N THR A 273 -0.14 4.07 -21.61
CA THR A 273 -0.96 4.95 -22.46
C THR A 273 -0.21 5.37 -23.73
N LYS A 274 1.10 5.04 -23.81
CA LYS A 274 1.96 5.21 -24.98
C LYS A 274 2.86 4.00 -25.12
N ALA A 275 2.92 3.43 -26.35
CA ALA A 275 3.81 2.33 -26.65
C ALA A 275 5.28 2.72 -26.41
N ARG A 276 6.05 1.79 -25.84
CA ARG A 276 7.48 1.99 -25.59
C ARG A 276 8.28 0.73 -25.90
N LYS A 277 9.29 0.89 -26.73
CA LYS A 277 10.17 -0.21 -27.16
C LYS A 277 10.81 -0.90 -25.93
N GLY A 278 10.62 -2.19 -25.81
CA GLY A 278 11.14 -3.00 -24.70
C GLY A 278 10.22 -3.08 -23.47
N LEU A 279 9.15 -2.28 -23.42
CA LEU A 279 8.15 -2.33 -22.35
C LEU A 279 6.82 -2.90 -22.83
N GLY A 280 6.31 -2.48 -23.99
CA GLY A 280 5.04 -2.98 -24.53
C GLY A 280 4.30 -1.96 -25.39
N GLU A 281 3.07 -2.35 -25.78
CA GLU A 281 2.12 -1.56 -26.54
C GLU A 281 1.14 -0.83 -25.62
N VAL A 282 0.31 0.07 -26.15
CA VAL A 282 -0.73 0.77 -25.40
C VAL A 282 -1.69 -0.26 -24.79
N GLY A 283 -1.91 -0.17 -23.47
CA GLY A 283 -2.74 -1.07 -22.69
C GLY A 283 -2.00 -2.22 -22.02
N ASP A 284 -0.72 -2.47 -22.36
CA ASP A 284 0.12 -3.45 -21.68
C ASP A 284 0.51 -2.95 -20.28
N PHE A 285 0.75 -3.90 -19.37
CA PHE A 285 1.19 -3.61 -18.01
C PHE A 285 2.71 -3.76 -17.87
N VAL A 286 3.31 -2.86 -17.07
CA VAL A 286 4.74 -2.80 -16.76
C VAL A 286 4.90 -2.73 -15.25
N GLY A 287 5.75 -3.57 -14.67
CA GLY A 287 5.98 -3.60 -13.22
C GLY A 287 6.64 -2.32 -12.71
N LEU A 288 6.11 -1.78 -11.61
CA LEU A 288 6.62 -0.58 -10.96
C LEU A 288 7.25 -0.89 -9.60
N GLU A 289 6.45 -1.35 -8.63
CA GLU A 289 6.89 -1.57 -7.25
C GLU A 289 6.07 -2.69 -6.58
N VAL A 290 6.67 -3.37 -5.60
CA VAL A 290 6.00 -4.35 -4.75
C VAL A 290 6.12 -3.90 -3.30
N ASN A 291 4.96 -3.78 -2.63
CA ASN A 291 4.86 -3.47 -1.22
C ASN A 291 4.32 -4.70 -0.48
N MET A 292 5.10 -5.26 0.44
CA MET A 292 4.77 -6.49 1.16
C MET A 292 3.83 -6.25 2.34
N ARG A 293 2.76 -5.51 2.09
CA ARG A 293 1.74 -5.09 3.05
C ARG A 293 0.45 -4.72 2.32
N PRO A 294 -0.69 -4.51 3.03
CA PRO A 294 -1.89 -3.94 2.42
C PRO A 294 -1.63 -2.58 1.78
N ALA A 295 -2.41 -2.22 0.77
CA ALA A 295 -2.45 -0.85 0.26
C ALA A 295 -2.76 0.15 1.38
N GLY A 296 -2.25 1.38 1.24
CA GLY A 296 -2.40 2.43 2.24
C GLY A 296 -3.81 3.03 2.30
N GLY A 297 -4.00 3.91 3.29
CA GLY A 297 -5.25 4.64 3.48
C GLY A 297 -6.44 3.73 3.75
N TYR A 298 -7.56 4.03 3.09
CA TYR A 298 -8.82 3.27 3.18
C TYR A 298 -8.96 2.23 2.06
N THR A 299 -7.90 1.90 1.34
CA THR A 299 -7.98 0.96 0.22
C THR A 299 -8.50 -0.43 0.63
N PRO A 300 -8.13 -1.01 1.79
CA PRO A 300 -8.74 -2.25 2.26
C PRO A 300 -10.26 -2.15 2.47
N ASP A 301 -10.76 -0.99 2.97
CA ASP A 301 -12.19 -0.74 3.11
C ASP A 301 -12.88 -0.60 1.76
N MET A 302 -12.24 0.07 0.81
CA MET A 302 -12.73 0.14 -0.58
C MET A 302 -12.84 -1.25 -1.22
N MET A 303 -11.88 -2.14 -0.97
CA MET A 303 -11.95 -3.54 -1.42
C MET A 303 -13.16 -4.27 -0.79
N ASN A 304 -13.44 -4.01 0.50
CA ASN A 304 -14.61 -4.57 1.16
C ASN A 304 -15.90 -4.09 0.50
N PHE A 305 -16.01 -2.80 0.20
CA PHE A 305 -17.17 -2.22 -0.46
C PHE A 305 -17.27 -2.68 -1.91
N ALA A 306 -16.15 -2.73 -2.64
CA ALA A 306 -16.15 -3.15 -4.04
C ALA A 306 -16.55 -4.63 -4.23
N HIS A 307 -16.12 -5.51 -3.34
CA HIS A 307 -16.31 -6.96 -3.47
C HIS A 307 -17.29 -7.54 -2.45
N SER A 308 -18.06 -6.70 -1.76
CA SER A 308 -19.03 -7.11 -0.72
C SER A 308 -18.44 -8.18 0.21
N THR A 309 -17.25 -7.93 0.75
CA THR A 309 -16.44 -8.89 1.52
C THR A 309 -15.81 -8.24 2.75
N ASP A 310 -14.95 -8.97 3.46
CA ASP A 310 -14.14 -8.49 4.58
C ASP A 310 -12.70 -8.98 4.42
N VAL A 311 -11.84 -8.16 3.82
CA VAL A 311 -10.43 -8.51 3.58
C VAL A 311 -9.65 -8.68 4.89
N TYR A 312 -10.04 -7.98 5.96
CA TYR A 312 -9.47 -8.15 7.29
C TYR A 312 -9.76 -9.55 7.84
N LYS A 313 -10.99 -10.05 7.59
CA LYS A 313 -11.39 -11.42 7.96
C LYS A 313 -10.66 -12.47 7.12
N ILE A 314 -10.56 -12.24 5.80
CA ILE A 314 -9.82 -13.15 4.91
C ILE A 314 -8.35 -13.24 5.34
N TRP A 315 -7.72 -12.10 5.70
CA TRP A 315 -6.37 -12.09 6.22
C TRP A 315 -6.25 -12.82 7.57
N ALA A 316 -7.17 -12.61 8.50
CA ALA A 316 -7.19 -13.32 9.77
C ALA A 316 -7.43 -14.83 9.59
N ASP A 317 -8.23 -15.24 8.61
CA ASP A 317 -8.44 -16.64 8.25
C ASP A 317 -7.18 -17.27 7.65
N MET A 318 -6.45 -16.53 6.82
CA MET A 318 -5.14 -16.95 6.30
C MET A 318 -4.15 -17.20 7.46
N ILE A 319 -4.08 -16.30 8.44
CA ILE A 319 -3.21 -16.46 9.63
C ILE A 319 -3.58 -17.71 10.44
N THR A 320 -4.87 -18.00 10.62
CA THR A 320 -5.33 -19.05 11.54
C THR A 320 -5.61 -20.40 10.88
N ALA A 321 -5.93 -20.40 9.60
CA ALA A 321 -6.38 -21.60 8.88
C ALA A 321 -5.71 -21.81 7.52
N ASP A 322 -4.83 -20.91 7.10
CA ASP A 322 -4.14 -20.91 5.81
C ASP A 322 -5.11 -21.05 4.61
N ARG A 323 -6.28 -20.48 4.72
CA ARG A 323 -7.34 -20.49 3.69
C ARG A 323 -8.41 -19.46 3.96
N ARG A 324 -9.13 -19.06 2.94
CA ARG A 324 -10.35 -18.26 3.08
C ARG A 324 -11.48 -19.09 3.67
N LEU A 325 -12.10 -18.63 4.75
CA LEU A 325 -13.30 -19.22 5.34
C LEU A 325 -14.55 -18.42 4.99
N LEU A 326 -14.38 -17.12 4.72
CA LEU A 326 -15.47 -16.24 4.30
C LEU A 326 -15.87 -16.59 2.84
N PRO A 327 -17.14 -16.90 2.56
CA PRO A 327 -17.59 -17.20 1.20
C PRO A 327 -17.43 -15.97 0.29
N GLU A 328 -17.30 -16.20 -1.01
CA GLU A 328 -17.40 -15.14 -2.00
C GLU A 328 -18.85 -14.66 -2.11
N SER A 329 -19.05 -13.35 -2.15
CA SER A 329 -20.41 -12.78 -2.26
C SER A 329 -20.92 -12.87 -3.69
N GLY A 330 -20.04 -12.73 -4.68
CA GLY A 330 -20.40 -12.61 -6.10
C GLY A 330 -21.09 -11.29 -6.47
N ASP A 331 -21.12 -10.34 -5.54
CA ASP A 331 -21.73 -9.00 -5.72
C ASP A 331 -20.61 -7.96 -5.77
N ASP A 332 -20.06 -7.79 -6.98
CA ASP A 332 -18.92 -6.91 -7.24
C ASP A 332 -19.39 -5.57 -7.82
N HIS A 333 -18.84 -4.50 -7.27
CA HIS A 333 -19.10 -3.11 -7.65
C HIS A 333 -17.77 -2.37 -7.87
N TRP A 334 -17.84 -1.20 -8.46
CA TRP A 334 -16.76 -0.22 -8.39
C TRP A 334 -16.88 0.52 -7.07
N CYS A 335 -15.74 0.83 -6.46
CA CYS A 335 -15.70 1.70 -5.27
C CYS A 335 -14.75 2.86 -5.52
N VAL A 336 -15.23 4.08 -5.40
CA VAL A 336 -14.48 5.30 -5.68
C VAL A 336 -14.23 6.10 -4.40
N TYR A 337 -13.01 6.60 -4.24
CA TYR A 337 -12.60 7.53 -3.19
C TYR A 337 -12.32 8.91 -3.79
N VAL A 338 -12.81 9.97 -3.15
CA VAL A 338 -12.47 11.36 -3.45
C VAL A 338 -12.22 12.11 -2.15
N GLY A 339 -11.05 12.73 -2.03
CA GLY A 339 -10.67 13.58 -0.90
C GLY A 339 -10.63 15.05 -1.29
N ARG A 340 -11.44 15.90 -0.64
CA ARG A 340 -11.46 17.35 -0.84
C ARG A 340 -10.47 18.06 0.10
N LYS A 341 -9.71 19.00 -0.45
CA LYS A 341 -8.85 19.93 0.29
C LYS A 341 -9.63 21.20 0.63
N THR A 342 -9.64 21.61 1.90
CA THR A 342 -10.49 22.75 2.36
C THR A 342 -10.08 24.11 1.81
N TRP A 343 -8.89 24.22 1.22
CA TRP A 343 -8.41 25.48 0.60
C TRP A 343 -8.78 25.61 -0.88
N HIS A 344 -9.43 24.58 -1.45
CA HIS A 344 -9.95 24.65 -2.81
C HIS A 344 -11.43 25.13 -2.80
N PRO A 345 -11.82 26.04 -3.71
CA PRO A 345 -13.22 26.42 -3.87
C PRO A 345 -13.95 25.38 -4.72
N TYR A 346 -15.01 24.79 -4.19
CA TYR A 346 -15.82 23.80 -4.90
C TYR A 346 -17.21 24.38 -5.28
N VAL A 347 -17.73 23.96 -6.43
CA VAL A 347 -19.07 24.32 -6.89
C VAL A 347 -20.14 23.69 -6.00
N HIS A 348 -19.97 22.39 -5.66
CA HIS A 348 -20.98 21.64 -4.94
C HIS A 348 -20.65 21.58 -3.44
N SER A 349 -21.62 21.91 -2.60
CA SER A 349 -21.51 21.77 -1.14
C SER A 349 -21.54 20.31 -0.70
N HIS A 350 -21.29 20.06 0.59
CA HIS A 350 -21.49 18.73 1.17
C HIS A 350 -22.94 18.26 1.03
N GLU A 351 -23.90 19.16 1.26
CA GLU A 351 -25.33 18.91 1.15
C GLU A 351 -25.73 18.54 -0.28
N ASP A 352 -25.16 19.20 -1.30
CA ASP A 352 -25.41 18.87 -2.71
C ASP A 352 -24.91 17.48 -3.06
N ILE A 353 -23.72 17.10 -2.56
CA ILE A 353 -23.15 15.76 -2.75
C ILE A 353 -24.05 14.71 -2.11
N MET A 354 -24.43 14.92 -0.85
CA MET A 354 -25.30 13.99 -0.12
C MET A 354 -26.70 13.90 -0.73
N ALA A 355 -27.23 15.00 -1.28
CA ALA A 355 -28.52 14.99 -1.99
C ALA A 355 -28.46 14.17 -3.29
N LYS A 356 -27.34 14.25 -4.03
CA LYS A 356 -27.19 13.54 -5.31
C LYS A 356 -26.74 12.09 -5.14
N TYR A 357 -25.77 11.84 -4.27
CA TYR A 357 -25.07 10.56 -4.15
C TYR A 357 -25.25 9.86 -2.81
N GLY A 358 -26.01 10.43 -1.87
CA GLY A 358 -26.09 9.89 -0.51
C GLY A 358 -26.51 8.42 -0.42
N ALA A 359 -27.30 7.93 -1.39
CA ALA A 359 -27.70 6.52 -1.46
C ALA A 359 -26.56 5.58 -1.89
N ASP A 360 -25.56 6.10 -2.59
CA ASP A 360 -24.40 5.34 -3.08
C ASP A 360 -23.16 5.53 -2.16
N ILE A 361 -23.19 6.51 -1.23
CA ILE A 361 -22.10 6.77 -0.28
C ILE A 361 -21.95 5.58 0.68
N ALA A 362 -20.80 4.92 0.63
CA ALA A 362 -20.41 3.85 1.54
C ALA A 362 -19.74 4.38 2.81
N MET A 363 -18.96 5.47 2.69
CA MET A 363 -18.26 6.11 3.80
C MET A 363 -18.03 7.60 3.51
N CYS A 364 -18.15 8.43 4.56
CA CYS A 364 -17.91 9.87 4.46
C CYS A 364 -17.38 10.36 5.81
N GLU A 365 -16.10 10.80 5.85
CA GLU A 365 -15.43 11.16 7.09
C GLU A 365 -14.52 12.36 6.92
N GLU A 366 -14.23 13.04 8.04
CA GLU A 366 -13.14 14.00 8.11
C GLU A 366 -11.82 13.28 8.42
N MET A 367 -10.80 13.51 7.59
CA MET A 367 -9.49 12.87 7.72
C MET A 367 -8.67 13.46 8.86
N PRO A 368 -7.81 12.66 9.53
CA PRO A 368 -6.82 13.19 10.46
C PRO A 368 -5.94 14.27 9.83
N GLN A 369 -5.63 15.32 10.57
CA GLN A 369 -4.91 16.50 10.06
C GLN A 369 -3.59 16.17 9.34
N ILE A 370 -2.87 15.16 9.81
CA ILE A 370 -1.61 14.70 9.19
C ILE A 370 -1.81 14.21 7.73
N MET A 371 -3.02 13.82 7.37
CA MET A 371 -3.35 13.27 6.04
C MET A 371 -3.96 14.33 5.10
N TRP A 372 -4.28 15.54 5.56
CA TRP A 372 -5.01 16.53 4.76
C TRP A 372 -4.30 16.91 3.45
N ALA A 373 -2.98 17.03 3.48
CA ALA A 373 -2.20 17.41 2.30
C ALA A 373 -2.31 16.37 1.17
N THR A 374 -2.37 15.10 1.50
CA THR A 374 -2.40 13.99 0.54
C THR A 374 -3.81 13.49 0.29
N MET A 375 -4.56 13.19 1.37
CA MET A 375 -5.86 12.51 1.29
C MET A 375 -7.06 13.48 1.22
N GLY A 376 -6.83 14.79 1.40
CA GLY A 376 -7.90 15.78 1.60
C GLY A 376 -8.39 15.81 3.04
N LYS A 377 -9.14 16.86 3.40
CA LYS A 377 -9.77 16.96 4.74
C LYS A 377 -11.07 16.19 4.81
N GLN A 378 -11.95 16.38 3.83
CA GLN A 378 -13.24 15.68 3.75
C GLN A 378 -13.15 14.61 2.68
N MET A 379 -13.37 13.37 3.04
CA MET A 379 -13.43 12.28 2.07
C MET A 379 -14.85 11.79 1.82
N TYR A 380 -15.03 11.28 0.61
CA TYR A 380 -16.24 10.59 0.15
C TYR A 380 -15.83 9.28 -0.50
N MET A 381 -16.46 8.20 -0.09
CA MET A 381 -16.31 6.89 -0.71
C MET A 381 -17.68 6.39 -1.13
N ALA A 382 -17.80 5.97 -2.39
CA ALA A 382 -19.10 5.59 -2.93
C ALA A 382 -18.99 4.31 -3.79
N HIS A 383 -20.10 3.57 -3.83
CA HIS A 383 -20.32 2.54 -4.83
C HIS A 383 -20.61 3.16 -6.20
N ALA A 384 -20.08 2.56 -7.26
CA ALA A 384 -20.41 2.93 -8.63
C ALA A 384 -20.71 1.66 -9.45
N ARG A 385 -21.57 1.83 -10.48
CA ARG A 385 -22.02 0.70 -11.32
C ARG A 385 -21.16 0.51 -12.57
N SER A 386 -20.31 1.47 -12.88
CA SER A 386 -19.46 1.48 -14.07
C SER A 386 -18.32 2.48 -13.91
N GLU A 387 -17.30 2.35 -14.74
CA GLU A 387 -16.21 3.33 -14.84
C GLU A 387 -16.71 4.74 -15.17
N ALA A 388 -17.70 4.86 -16.06
CA ALA A 388 -18.32 6.14 -16.39
C ALA A 388 -18.96 6.81 -15.15
N ALA A 389 -19.62 6.03 -14.28
CA ALA A 389 -20.18 6.53 -13.03
C ALA A 389 -19.10 6.93 -12.02
N VAL A 390 -17.97 6.23 -11.99
CA VAL A 390 -16.79 6.64 -11.20
C VAL A 390 -16.30 8.01 -11.64
N HIS A 391 -16.08 8.21 -12.94
CA HIS A 391 -15.62 9.49 -13.48
C HIS A 391 -16.63 10.63 -13.28
N GLU A 392 -17.94 10.35 -13.40
CA GLU A 392 -18.98 11.33 -13.10
C GLU A 392 -18.92 11.77 -11.62
N PHE A 393 -18.78 10.80 -10.70
CA PHE A 393 -18.67 11.07 -9.27
C PHE A 393 -17.43 11.92 -8.94
N ILE A 394 -16.25 11.54 -9.47
CA ILE A 394 -15.00 12.31 -9.29
C ILE A 394 -15.20 13.74 -9.80
N SER A 395 -15.66 13.90 -11.05
CA SER A 395 -15.84 15.21 -11.69
C SER A 395 -16.78 16.11 -10.91
N TYR A 396 -17.90 15.58 -10.42
CA TYR A 396 -18.88 16.35 -9.64
C TYR A 396 -18.30 16.81 -8.30
N ILE A 397 -17.60 15.92 -7.58
CA ILE A 397 -17.06 16.27 -6.27
C ILE A 397 -15.89 17.25 -6.36
N THR A 398 -15.06 17.14 -7.40
CA THR A 398 -13.85 17.97 -7.56
C THR A 398 -14.08 19.21 -8.42
N GLU A 399 -15.31 19.46 -8.91
CA GLU A 399 -15.62 20.65 -9.71
C GLU A 399 -15.33 21.92 -8.91
N ARG A 400 -14.44 22.77 -9.45
CA ARG A 400 -14.00 24.01 -8.79
C ARG A 400 -14.82 25.20 -9.34
N SER A 401 -15.20 26.09 -8.42
CA SER A 401 -15.72 27.41 -8.80
C SER A 401 -14.57 28.30 -9.27
N GLU A 402 -14.84 29.13 -10.29
CA GLU A 402 -13.88 30.12 -10.83
C GLU A 402 -13.47 31.16 -9.78
#